data_421025830645bfe7d61311ec6f829218
#
_entry.id   421025830645bfe7d61311ec6f829218
#
_cell.length_a   1.000
_cell.length_b   1.000
_cell.length_c   1.000
_cell.angle_alpha   90.00
_cell.angle_beta   90.00
_cell.angle_gamma   90.00
#
_symmetry.space_group_name_H-M   'P 1'
#
loop_
_entity.id
_entity.type
_entity.pdbx_description
1 polymer ?
#
loop_
_entity_poly.entity_id
_entity_poly.type
_entity_poly.pdbx_seq_one_letter_code
_entity_poly.pdbx_strand_id
1 'polypeptide(L)'
;LEVEPYLKQWFINDMGNEHPVSLIRNSAESDIVRRWLTILPPEKSLPVGNPDMLAIYMPSYSELDSSKLYYLPTAALKLLKQCIRNRFVIEMWRDLNDFGFIGFQKQDVIYAWLEQHGIDITETNFNAVQKIYQRKRNTYIKVKKRKKLPKFKSKK
;
A
#
# COMPACT_ATOMS: atom_id res chain seq x y z
N LEU A 1 -2.18 -5.96 -11.11
CA LEU A 1 -1.07 -5.87 -10.17
C LEU A 1 -1.17 -6.98 -9.12
N GLU A 2 -0.11 -7.77 -8.98
CA GLU A 2 -0.04 -8.81 -7.97
C GLU A 2 0.34 -8.21 -6.60
N VAL A 3 -0.58 -8.31 -5.64
CA VAL A 3 -0.41 -7.80 -4.26
C VAL A 3 -0.93 -8.83 -3.26
N GLU A 4 -0.56 -8.69 -2.00
CA GLU A 4 -1.05 -9.53 -0.92
C GLU A 4 -2.56 -9.32 -0.70
N PRO A 5 -3.34 -10.35 -0.29
CA PRO A 5 -4.81 -10.27 -0.19
C PRO A 5 -5.29 -9.09 0.69
N TYR A 6 -4.69 -8.91 1.88
CA TYR A 6 -5.04 -7.79 2.77
C TYR A 6 -4.82 -6.43 2.11
N LEU A 7 -3.74 -6.31 1.31
CA LEU A 7 -3.38 -5.05 0.64
C LEU A 7 -4.33 -4.74 -0.52
N LYS A 8 -4.76 -5.78 -1.26
CA LYS A 8 -5.78 -5.67 -2.31
C LYS A 8 -7.11 -5.17 -1.72
N GLN A 9 -7.59 -5.84 -0.68
CA GLN A 9 -8.86 -5.51 -0.03
C GLN A 9 -8.85 -4.10 0.55
N TRP A 10 -7.81 -3.76 1.30
CA TRP A 10 -7.63 -2.42 1.84
C TRP A 10 -7.65 -1.35 0.73
N PHE A 11 -6.89 -1.57 -0.35
CA PHE A 11 -6.77 -0.58 -1.41
C PHE A 11 -8.08 -0.39 -2.20
N ILE A 12 -8.84 -1.47 -2.42
CA ILE A 12 -10.17 -1.39 -3.03
C ILE A 12 -11.11 -0.58 -2.12
N ASN A 13 -11.13 -0.86 -0.82
CA ASN A 13 -11.94 -0.14 0.15
C ASN A 13 -11.60 1.35 0.20
N ASP A 14 -10.30 1.68 0.28
CA ASP A 14 -9.78 3.04 0.33
C ASP A 14 -10.07 3.86 -0.95
N MET A 15 -10.20 3.19 -2.10
CA MET A 15 -10.54 3.80 -3.39
C MET A 15 -12.05 3.82 -3.71
N GLY A 16 -12.92 3.55 -2.74
CA GLY A 16 -14.38 3.66 -2.91
C GLY A 16 -15.10 2.34 -3.20
N ASN A 17 -14.49 1.20 -2.90
CA ASN A 17 -15.06 -0.15 -3.07
C ASN A 17 -15.38 -0.56 -4.51
N GLU A 18 -14.77 0.07 -5.49
CA GLU A 18 -14.91 -0.31 -6.90
C GLU A 18 -13.73 -1.17 -7.37
N HIS A 19 -14.01 -2.21 -8.16
CA HIS A 19 -12.99 -3.03 -8.78
C HIS A 19 -13.39 -3.38 -10.22
N PRO A 20 -12.59 -3.01 -11.22
CA PRO A 20 -11.24 -2.40 -11.16
C PRO A 20 -11.21 -1.01 -10.48
N VAL A 21 -10.09 -0.73 -9.82
CA VAL A 21 -9.89 0.51 -9.05
C VAL A 21 -9.59 1.70 -9.96
N SER A 22 -10.25 2.83 -9.72
CA SER A 22 -9.90 4.11 -10.34
C SER A 22 -8.92 4.88 -9.47
N LEU A 23 -7.73 5.21 -9.99
CA LEU A 23 -6.74 5.97 -9.23
C LEU A 23 -7.16 7.43 -9.06
N ILE A 24 -6.96 7.97 -7.87
CA ILE A 24 -7.19 9.38 -7.60
C ILE A 24 -6.24 10.22 -8.44
N ARG A 25 -6.78 11.22 -9.14
CA ARG A 25 -5.99 12.14 -9.97
C ARG A 25 -4.95 12.87 -9.11
N ASN A 26 -3.71 12.97 -9.62
CA ASN A 26 -2.56 13.57 -8.93
C ASN A 26 -2.14 12.84 -7.63
N SER A 27 -2.58 11.60 -7.43
CA SER A 27 -2.01 10.75 -6.38
C SER A 27 -0.63 10.24 -6.78
N ALA A 28 0.16 9.78 -5.80
CA ALA A 28 1.47 9.18 -6.07
C ALA A 28 1.36 7.94 -6.98
N GLU A 29 0.29 7.16 -6.82
CA GLU A 29 -0.02 6.00 -7.65
C GLU A 29 -0.31 6.42 -9.10
N SER A 30 -1.13 7.45 -9.31
CA SER A 30 -1.44 7.95 -10.64
C SER A 30 -0.24 8.57 -11.34
N ASP A 31 0.65 9.23 -10.58
CA ASP A 31 1.90 9.79 -11.07
C ASP A 31 2.88 8.70 -11.53
N ILE A 32 2.97 7.58 -10.80
CA ILE A 32 3.78 6.44 -11.21
C ILE A 32 3.26 5.88 -12.54
N VAL A 33 1.95 5.65 -12.65
CA VAL A 33 1.32 5.15 -13.87
C VAL A 33 1.63 6.09 -15.04
N ARG A 34 1.37 7.39 -14.89
CA ARG A 34 1.58 8.41 -15.92
C ARG A 34 3.02 8.44 -16.43
N ARG A 35 4.00 8.42 -15.53
CA ARG A 35 5.43 8.54 -15.89
C ARG A 35 6.00 7.30 -16.55
N TRP A 36 5.47 6.13 -16.23
CA TRP A 36 6.01 4.85 -16.69
C TRP A 36 5.18 4.16 -17.75
N LEU A 37 4.06 4.74 -18.14
CA LEU A 37 3.22 4.20 -19.18
C LEU A 37 3.99 4.19 -20.52
N THR A 38 4.11 3.02 -21.12
CA THR A 38 4.92 2.79 -22.32
C THR A 38 4.09 2.13 -23.39
N ILE A 39 4.34 2.45 -24.65
CA ILE A 39 3.68 1.79 -25.79
C ILE A 39 4.06 0.30 -25.78
N LEU A 40 3.06 -0.55 -25.95
CA LEU A 40 3.27 -2.00 -26.04
C LEU A 40 3.96 -2.35 -27.36
N PRO A 41 5.16 -2.98 -27.33
CA PRO A 41 5.80 -3.46 -28.54
C PRO A 41 4.96 -4.53 -29.22
N PRO A 42 4.97 -4.64 -30.56
CA PRO A 42 4.16 -5.61 -31.31
C PRO A 42 4.41 -7.07 -30.94
N GLU A 43 5.63 -7.38 -30.52
CA GLU A 43 6.05 -8.75 -30.16
C GLU A 43 5.64 -9.14 -28.73
N LYS A 44 5.15 -8.19 -27.93
CA LYS A 44 4.83 -8.42 -26.53
C LYS A 44 3.33 -8.60 -26.32
N SER A 45 2.94 -9.73 -25.76
CA SER A 45 1.57 -9.94 -25.29
C SER A 45 1.36 -9.38 -23.88
N LEU A 46 0.18 -8.82 -23.65
CA LEU A 46 -0.24 -8.46 -22.29
C LEU A 46 -0.48 -9.72 -21.47
N PRO A 47 -0.09 -9.76 -20.21
CA PRO A 47 -0.42 -10.86 -19.33
C PRO A 47 -1.94 -10.99 -19.19
N VAL A 48 -2.44 -12.22 -19.27
CA VAL A 48 -3.86 -12.50 -19.00
C VAL A 48 -4.17 -12.11 -17.56
N GLY A 49 -5.25 -11.36 -17.37
CA GLY A 49 -5.68 -10.95 -16.04
C GLY A 49 -6.07 -12.16 -15.19
N ASN A 50 -5.58 -12.18 -13.94
CA ASN A 50 -6.00 -13.15 -12.94
C ASN A 50 -6.96 -12.44 -11.97
N PRO A 51 -8.11 -13.03 -11.61
CA PRO A 51 -9.08 -12.43 -10.66
C PRO A 51 -8.48 -12.13 -9.28
N ASP A 52 -7.42 -12.86 -8.91
CA ASP A 52 -6.70 -12.60 -7.65
C ASP A 52 -5.86 -11.32 -7.67
N MET A 53 -5.56 -10.79 -8.86
CA MET A 53 -4.80 -9.55 -8.99
C MET A 53 -5.67 -8.32 -8.69
N LEU A 54 -5.02 -7.26 -8.23
CA LEU A 54 -5.59 -5.93 -8.17
C LEU A 54 -5.67 -5.36 -9.59
N ALA A 55 -6.88 -5.22 -10.13
CA ALA A 55 -7.12 -4.55 -11.39
C ALA A 55 -7.27 -3.04 -11.17
N ILE A 56 -6.63 -2.26 -12.02
CA ILE A 56 -6.64 -0.80 -11.97
C ILE A 56 -7.03 -0.28 -13.35
N TYR A 57 -8.02 0.62 -13.40
CA TYR A 57 -8.34 1.30 -14.63
C TYR A 57 -7.16 2.12 -15.13
N MET A 58 -6.88 2.00 -16.42
CA MET A 58 -5.88 2.86 -17.04
C MET A 58 -6.46 4.28 -17.15
N PRO A 59 -5.81 5.27 -16.51
CA PRO A 59 -6.28 6.64 -16.59
C PRO A 59 -6.21 7.16 -18.04
N SER A 60 -7.24 7.86 -18.47
CA SER A 60 -7.24 8.56 -19.76
C SER A 60 -6.42 9.84 -19.63
N TYR A 61 -5.28 9.88 -20.30
CA TYR A 61 -4.47 11.10 -20.43
C TYR A 61 -4.65 11.67 -21.84
N SER A 62 -4.87 12.98 -21.95
CA SER A 62 -5.03 13.67 -23.25
C SER A 62 -3.82 13.56 -24.17
N GLU A 63 -2.67 13.24 -23.60
CA GLU A 63 -1.39 13.10 -24.30
C GLU A 63 -1.20 11.70 -24.93
N LEU A 64 -2.09 10.74 -24.62
CA LEU A 64 -1.98 9.37 -25.12
C LEU A 64 -2.72 9.20 -26.45
N ASP A 65 -2.08 8.55 -27.38
CA ASP A 65 -2.65 8.13 -28.66
C ASP A 65 -3.59 6.95 -28.43
N SER A 66 -4.90 7.16 -28.59
CA SER A 66 -5.92 6.13 -28.38
C SER A 66 -5.82 4.94 -29.35
N SER A 67 -5.08 5.08 -30.45
CA SER A 67 -4.84 3.98 -31.40
C SER A 67 -3.76 3.01 -30.94
N LYS A 68 -3.01 3.33 -29.88
CA LYS A 68 -1.91 2.52 -29.36
C LYS A 68 -2.28 1.79 -28.07
N LEU A 69 -1.75 0.60 -27.92
CA LEU A 69 -1.82 -0.13 -26.65
C LEU A 69 -0.65 0.29 -25.76
N TYR A 70 -0.95 0.44 -24.48
CA TYR A 70 0.01 0.83 -23.45
C TYR A 70 0.12 -0.23 -22.38
N TYR A 71 1.28 -0.31 -21.75
CA TYR A 71 1.51 -1.19 -20.61
C TYR A 71 2.44 -0.54 -19.58
N LEU A 72 2.45 -1.09 -18.38
CA LEU A 72 3.40 -0.73 -17.34
C LEU A 72 4.55 -1.75 -17.30
N PRO A 73 5.82 -1.32 -17.44
CA PRO A 73 6.97 -2.19 -17.27
C PRO A 73 7.02 -2.81 -15.86
N THR A 74 7.67 -3.95 -15.73
CA THR A 74 7.82 -4.66 -14.43
C THR A 74 8.41 -3.76 -13.32
N ALA A 75 9.34 -2.87 -13.67
CA ALA A 75 9.90 -1.90 -12.73
C ALA A 75 8.81 -0.95 -12.18
N ALA A 76 7.94 -0.45 -13.05
CA ALA A 76 6.83 0.41 -12.65
C ALA A 76 5.79 -0.32 -11.78
N LEU A 77 5.49 -1.57 -12.11
CA LEU A 77 4.61 -2.41 -11.29
C LEU A 77 5.17 -2.61 -9.87
N LYS A 78 6.48 -2.83 -9.75
CA LYS A 78 7.15 -2.92 -8.44
C LYS A 78 7.09 -1.61 -7.66
N LEU A 79 7.31 -0.48 -8.32
CA LEU A 79 7.20 0.85 -7.70
C LEU A 79 5.76 1.13 -7.24
N LEU A 80 4.78 0.82 -8.07
CA LEU A 80 3.36 0.99 -7.73
C LEU A 80 2.97 0.13 -6.53
N LYS A 81 3.35 -1.14 -6.52
CA LYS A 81 3.15 -2.04 -5.36
C LYS A 81 3.78 -1.46 -4.09
N GLN A 82 5.00 -0.96 -4.18
CA GLN A 82 5.70 -0.37 -3.04
C GLN A 82 5.03 0.91 -2.55
N CYS A 83 4.53 1.75 -3.46
CA CYS A 83 3.78 2.96 -3.15
C CYS A 83 2.51 2.63 -2.35
N ILE A 84 1.69 1.72 -2.85
CA ILE A 84 0.47 1.25 -2.18
C ILE A 84 0.79 0.68 -0.80
N ARG A 85 1.83 -0.15 -0.70
CA ARG A 85 2.27 -0.74 0.58
C ARG A 85 2.75 0.31 1.58
N ASN A 86 3.49 1.31 1.14
CA ASN A 86 3.96 2.39 2.02
C ASN A 86 2.78 3.20 2.56
N ARG A 87 1.80 3.52 1.72
CA ARG A 87 0.59 4.23 2.11
C ARG A 87 -0.21 3.42 3.13
N PHE A 88 -0.43 2.13 2.88
CA PHE A 88 -1.04 1.21 3.85
C PHE A 88 -0.34 1.25 5.21
N VAL A 89 0.99 1.14 5.23
CA VAL A 89 1.76 1.13 6.49
C VAL A 89 1.64 2.46 7.24
N ILE A 90 1.61 3.58 6.52
CA ILE A 90 1.47 4.91 7.13
C ILE A 90 0.09 5.04 7.76
N GLU A 91 -0.96 4.68 7.05
CA GLU A 91 -2.35 4.78 7.51
C GLU A 91 -2.61 3.84 8.69
N MET A 92 -2.29 2.55 8.53
CA MET A 92 -2.36 1.59 9.63
C MET A 92 -1.61 2.08 10.88
N TRP A 93 -0.43 2.65 10.72
CA TRP A 93 0.35 3.13 11.85
C TRP A 93 -0.28 4.36 12.49
N ARG A 94 -0.77 5.31 11.69
CA ARG A 94 -1.48 6.49 12.20
C ARG A 94 -2.67 6.08 13.07
N ASP A 95 -3.48 5.16 12.58
CA ASP A 95 -4.71 4.75 13.25
C ASP A 95 -4.42 3.87 14.48
N LEU A 96 -3.55 2.87 14.36
CA LEU A 96 -3.27 1.92 15.46
C LEU A 96 -2.31 2.45 16.52
N ASN A 97 -1.49 3.47 16.21
CA ASN A 97 -0.54 4.00 17.19
C ASN A 97 -1.26 4.73 18.34
N ASP A 98 -2.36 5.41 18.07
CA ASP A 98 -3.11 6.17 19.06
C ASP A 98 -3.92 5.25 20.00
N PHE A 99 -4.42 4.11 19.49
CA PHE A 99 -5.16 3.15 20.32
C PHE A 99 -4.28 2.35 21.30
N GLY A 100 -2.98 2.25 21.07
CA GLY A 100 -2.06 1.52 21.95
C GLY A 100 -1.92 2.11 23.37
N PHE A 101 -2.52 3.27 23.64
CA PHE A 101 -2.51 3.94 24.94
C PHE A 101 -3.81 3.78 25.77
N ILE A 102 -4.87 3.20 25.20
CA ILE A 102 -6.22 3.21 25.79
C ILE A 102 -6.56 1.89 26.51
N GLY A 103 -5.62 0.99 26.75
CA GLY A 103 -5.86 -0.21 27.58
C GLY A 103 -6.58 -1.38 26.87
N PHE A 104 -6.90 -1.27 25.58
CA PHE A 104 -7.43 -2.37 24.80
C PHE A 104 -6.38 -3.43 24.50
N GLN A 105 -6.80 -4.69 24.39
CA GLN A 105 -5.92 -5.75 23.92
C GLN A 105 -5.55 -5.46 22.47
N LYS A 106 -4.25 -5.58 22.16
CA LYS A 106 -3.72 -5.27 20.82
C LYS A 106 -4.41 -6.04 19.69
N GLN A 107 -4.90 -7.24 19.99
CA GLN A 107 -5.58 -8.08 19.01
C GLN A 107 -6.94 -7.49 18.62
N ASP A 108 -7.73 -7.06 19.61
CA ASP A 108 -9.06 -6.50 19.39
C ASP A 108 -8.99 -5.22 18.54
N VAL A 109 -7.97 -4.39 18.77
CA VAL A 109 -7.75 -3.17 17.99
C VAL A 109 -7.39 -3.48 16.55
N ILE A 110 -6.58 -4.52 16.31
CA ILE A 110 -6.24 -4.95 14.93
C ILE A 110 -7.48 -5.55 14.25
N TYR A 111 -8.29 -6.35 14.94
CA TYR A 111 -9.52 -6.90 14.36
C TYR A 111 -10.50 -5.79 13.96
N ALA A 112 -10.76 -4.84 14.84
CA ALA A 112 -11.64 -3.70 14.56
C ALA A 112 -11.12 -2.86 13.37
N TRP A 113 -9.79 -2.67 13.28
CA TRP A 113 -9.17 -1.96 12.18
C TRP A 113 -9.32 -2.68 10.84
N LEU A 114 -9.13 -4.01 10.82
CA LEU A 114 -9.34 -4.83 9.62
C LEU A 114 -10.78 -4.70 9.11
N GLU A 115 -11.75 -4.83 10.00
CA GLU A 115 -13.16 -4.72 9.67
C GLU A 115 -13.51 -3.34 9.12
N GLN A 116 -13.05 -2.28 9.78
CA GLN A 116 -13.27 -0.89 9.36
C GLN A 116 -12.71 -0.60 7.97
N HIS A 117 -11.63 -1.26 7.58
CA HIS A 117 -10.96 -1.05 6.30
C HIS A 117 -11.30 -2.11 5.24
N GLY A 118 -12.38 -2.87 5.45
CA GLY A 118 -12.87 -3.85 4.48
C GLY A 118 -11.92 -5.02 4.22
N ILE A 119 -11.08 -5.36 5.20
CA ILE A 119 -10.16 -6.49 5.12
C ILE A 119 -10.79 -7.70 5.79
N ASP A 120 -10.96 -8.79 5.07
CA ASP A 120 -11.51 -10.03 5.61
C ASP A 120 -10.72 -10.51 6.83
N ILE A 121 -11.43 -10.86 7.90
CA ILE A 121 -10.85 -11.37 9.13
C ILE A 121 -10.48 -12.84 8.94
N THR A 122 -9.36 -13.06 8.27
CA THR A 122 -8.73 -14.37 8.13
C THR A 122 -7.45 -14.42 8.96
N GLU A 123 -7.05 -15.61 9.37
CA GLU A 123 -5.78 -15.81 10.10
C GLU A 123 -4.59 -15.24 9.31
N THR A 124 -4.58 -15.43 7.99
CA THR A 124 -3.53 -14.95 7.09
C THR A 124 -3.44 -13.42 7.09
N ASN A 125 -4.58 -12.73 6.92
CA ASN A 125 -4.63 -11.27 6.90
C ASN A 125 -4.27 -10.69 8.27
N PHE A 126 -4.84 -11.24 9.34
CA PHE A 126 -4.54 -10.82 10.70
C PHE A 126 -3.05 -10.95 11.02
N ASN A 127 -2.45 -12.12 10.79
CA ASN A 127 -1.03 -12.36 11.04
C ASN A 127 -0.12 -11.44 10.21
N ALA A 128 -0.48 -11.17 8.96
CA ALA A 128 0.27 -10.25 8.10
C ALA A 128 0.27 -8.82 8.67
N VAL A 129 -0.91 -8.28 8.98
CA VAL A 129 -1.06 -6.92 9.52
C VAL A 129 -0.43 -6.81 10.90
N GLN A 130 -0.64 -7.79 11.79
CA GLN A 130 -0.02 -7.83 13.12
C GLN A 130 1.52 -7.79 13.03
N LYS A 131 2.13 -8.55 12.12
CA LYS A 131 3.59 -8.54 11.92
C LYS A 131 4.08 -7.17 11.44
N ILE A 132 3.35 -6.51 10.54
CA ILE A 132 3.69 -5.16 10.04
C ILE A 132 3.61 -4.16 11.21
N TYR A 133 2.53 -4.18 11.97
CA TYR A 133 2.35 -3.34 13.14
C TYR A 133 3.47 -3.52 14.18
N GLN A 134 3.79 -4.77 14.54
CA GLN A 134 4.85 -5.06 15.51
C GLN A 134 6.22 -4.54 15.05
N ARG A 135 6.57 -4.73 13.77
CA ARG A 135 7.82 -4.21 13.20
C ARG A 135 7.88 -2.68 13.29
N LYS A 136 6.80 -2.01 12.93
CA LYS A 136 6.71 -0.55 12.98
C LYS A 136 6.83 -0.03 14.42
N ARG A 137 6.11 -0.65 15.35
CA ARG A 137 6.17 -0.34 16.79
C ARG A 137 7.57 -0.51 17.37
N ASN A 138 8.23 -1.61 17.06
CA ASN A 138 9.59 -1.86 17.54
C ASN A 138 10.58 -0.79 17.02
N THR A 139 10.44 -0.40 15.77
CA THR A 139 11.25 0.69 15.18
C THR A 139 10.98 2.02 15.89
N TYR A 140 9.72 2.35 16.14
CA TYR A 140 9.33 3.57 16.85
C TYR A 140 9.91 3.61 18.28
N ILE A 141 9.81 2.51 19.04
CA ILE A 141 10.35 2.41 20.39
C ILE A 141 11.87 2.59 20.39
N LYS A 142 12.59 1.96 19.45
CA LYS A 142 14.04 2.10 19.30
C LYS A 142 14.44 3.56 19.04
N VAL A 143 13.75 4.25 18.14
CA VAL A 143 14.00 5.67 17.83
C VAL A 143 13.71 6.55 19.03
N LYS A 144 12.61 6.31 19.75
CA LYS A 144 12.25 7.07 20.96
C LYS A 144 13.28 6.89 22.09
N LYS A 145 13.80 5.67 22.28
CA LYS A 145 14.87 5.38 23.24
C LYS A 145 16.17 6.11 22.87
N ARG A 146 16.58 6.11 21.60
CA ARG A 146 17.79 6.80 21.12
C ARG A 146 17.72 8.33 21.35
N LYS A 147 16.53 8.93 21.19
CA LYS A 147 16.33 10.37 21.43
C LYS A 147 16.40 10.74 22.92
N LYS A 148 16.15 9.79 23.82
CA LYS A 148 16.21 10.02 25.28
C LYS A 148 17.61 9.86 25.88
N LEU A 149 18.56 9.26 25.15
CA LEU A 149 19.95 9.16 25.61
C LEU A 149 20.64 10.54 25.49
N PRO A 150 21.20 11.10 26.58
CA PRO A 150 21.93 12.34 26.51
C PRO A 150 23.12 12.20 25.56
N LYS A 151 23.27 13.16 24.64
CA LYS A 151 24.48 13.23 23.81
C LYS A 151 25.64 13.54 24.75
N PHE A 152 26.47 12.54 25.06
CA PHE A 152 27.76 12.75 25.70
C PHE A 152 28.58 13.68 24.81
N LYS A 153 28.74 14.95 25.24
CA LYS A 153 29.75 15.82 24.64
C LYS A 153 31.10 15.25 25.02
N SER A 154 31.83 14.66 24.07
CA SER A 154 33.25 14.38 24.26
C SER A 154 33.94 15.73 24.43
N LYS A 155 34.38 16.04 25.65
CA LYS A 155 35.33 17.14 25.91
C LYS A 155 36.66 16.73 25.25
N LYS A 156 37.11 17.54 24.29
CA LYS A 156 38.50 17.55 23.87
C LYS A 156 39.34 18.18 24.95
#